data_90d4f271e36343cfc44c08b0118c0fdf
#
_entry.id   90d4f271e36343cfc44c08b0118c0fdf
#
_cell.length_a   1.000
_cell.length_b   1.000
_cell.length_c   1.000
_cell.angle_alpha   90.00
_cell.angle_beta   90.00
_cell.angle_gamma   90.00
#
_symmetry.space_group_name_H-M   'P 1'
#
loop_
_entity.id
_entity.type
_entity.pdbx_description
1 polymer ?
#
loop_
_entity_poly.entity_id
_entity_poly.type
_entity_poly.pdbx_seq_one_letter_code
_entity_poly.pdbx_strand_id
1 'polypeptide(L)'
;MTRAIIFGDFMDLNFSETLRKNITSNLAEFDVEKANSNGLRRAAVACILLEAGLGPNIEGMEENSNWSLECALLLTRRIEGLRNHAGQWAFPGGKLDGMEEPLEAAIREAREEVGVELSESHLVGALDDFVTRSGFIMSPFVFWADKSLQPVPAPSEVASIHRIPLSEFCRDDAPRLSRVSTSVNPVLRMPVGPDSIAPPTAAIIYQLREVCLFGRLTRVAHFEQPEFAWR
;
A
#
# COMPACT_ATOMS: atom_id res chain seq x y z
N MET A 1 24.37 21.51 -10.64
CA MET A 1 23.34 21.88 -11.63
C MET A 1 22.22 20.85 -11.50
N THR A 2 21.22 21.18 -10.73
CA THR A 2 20.07 20.29 -10.45
C THR A 2 19.11 20.36 -11.62
N ARG A 3 19.01 19.27 -12.38
CA ARG A 3 18.05 19.15 -13.47
C ARG A 3 16.65 19.10 -12.86
N ALA A 4 15.88 20.17 -12.99
CA ALA A 4 14.46 20.17 -12.74
C ALA A 4 13.84 19.19 -13.75
N ILE A 5 13.31 18.06 -13.25
CA ILE A 5 12.50 17.15 -14.07
C ILE A 5 11.17 17.85 -14.26
N ILE A 6 10.97 18.37 -15.48
CA ILE A 6 9.69 18.88 -15.93
C ILE A 6 8.74 17.68 -15.98
N PHE A 7 7.60 17.76 -15.26
CA PHE A 7 6.48 16.83 -15.32
C PHE A 7 5.92 16.79 -16.75
N GLY A 8 6.45 15.92 -17.62
CA GLY A 8 6.13 15.93 -19.05
C GLY A 8 6.36 14.63 -19.81
N ASP A 9 7.11 13.69 -19.26
CA ASP A 9 7.17 12.34 -19.83
C ASP A 9 6.19 11.47 -19.06
N PHE A 10 5.03 11.19 -19.70
CA PHE A 10 4.00 10.29 -19.17
C PHE A 10 4.62 8.91 -18.95
N MET A 11 4.89 8.57 -17.69
CA MET A 11 5.19 7.19 -17.33
C MET A 11 3.99 6.33 -17.74
N ASP A 12 4.22 5.31 -18.55
CA ASP A 12 3.19 4.33 -18.86
C ASP A 12 2.88 3.49 -17.62
N LEU A 13 1.72 3.74 -17.02
CA LEU A 13 1.24 3.05 -15.83
C LEU A 13 0.35 1.83 -16.18
N ASN A 14 0.33 1.37 -17.43
CA ASN A 14 -0.37 0.13 -17.76
C ASN A 14 0.27 -1.07 -17.06
N PHE A 15 -0.58 -2.00 -16.61
CA PHE A 15 -0.19 -3.27 -16.01
C PHE A 15 0.49 -4.15 -17.06
N SER A 16 1.78 -3.98 -17.23
CA SER A 16 2.59 -4.54 -18.30
C SER A 16 3.91 -5.10 -17.78
N GLU A 17 4.51 -6.00 -18.56
CA GLU A 17 5.84 -6.52 -18.23
C GLU A 17 6.93 -5.43 -18.18
N THR A 18 6.75 -4.34 -18.91
CA THR A 18 7.65 -3.18 -18.87
C THR A 18 7.57 -2.50 -17.51
N LEU A 19 6.35 -2.19 -17.04
CA LEU A 19 6.15 -1.59 -15.73
C LEU A 19 6.63 -2.53 -14.61
N ARG A 20 6.32 -3.84 -14.70
CA ARG A 20 6.80 -4.85 -13.76
C ARG A 20 8.33 -4.86 -13.64
N LYS A 21 9.03 -4.89 -14.79
CA LYS A 21 10.51 -4.86 -14.81
C LYS A 21 11.06 -3.57 -14.17
N ASN A 22 10.48 -2.43 -14.47
CA ASN A 22 10.90 -1.14 -13.90
C ASN A 22 10.72 -1.14 -12.37
N ILE A 23 9.56 -1.57 -11.88
CA ILE A 23 9.27 -1.68 -10.43
C ILE A 23 10.25 -2.65 -9.76
N THR A 24 10.47 -3.83 -10.35
CA THR A 24 11.40 -4.83 -9.82
C THR A 24 12.84 -4.30 -9.76
N SER A 25 13.29 -3.60 -10.82
CA SER A 25 14.62 -2.97 -10.84
C SER A 25 14.77 -1.91 -9.76
N ASN A 26 13.78 -1.02 -9.62
CA ASN A 26 13.80 0.02 -8.60
C ASN A 26 13.81 -0.55 -7.17
N LEU A 27 13.03 -1.62 -6.92
CA LEU A 27 13.02 -2.31 -5.63
C LEU A 27 14.33 -3.06 -5.37
N ALA A 28 15.00 -3.60 -6.38
CA ALA A 28 16.30 -4.25 -6.23
C ALA A 28 17.43 -3.28 -5.85
N GLU A 29 17.31 -2.00 -6.23
CA GLU A 29 18.24 -0.93 -5.84
C GLU A 29 17.91 -0.32 -4.46
N PHE A 30 16.74 -0.64 -3.90
CA PHE A 30 16.28 -0.12 -2.63
C PHE A 30 16.77 -1.00 -1.47
N ASP A 31 17.69 -0.46 -0.66
CA ASP A 31 18.18 -1.15 0.54
C ASP A 31 17.13 -1.06 1.67
N VAL A 32 16.41 -2.16 1.88
CA VAL A 32 15.27 -2.22 2.82
C VAL A 32 15.74 -2.11 4.27
N GLU A 33 15.25 -1.10 4.98
CA GLU A 33 15.49 -0.93 6.42
C GLU A 33 14.54 -1.79 7.25
N LYS A 34 15.12 -2.69 8.08
CA LYS A 34 14.38 -3.52 9.03
C LYS A 34 14.38 -2.89 10.42
N ALA A 35 13.20 -2.81 11.04
CA ALA A 35 13.06 -2.30 12.39
C ALA A 35 13.47 -3.36 13.43
N ASN A 36 14.13 -2.91 14.51
CA ASN A 36 14.43 -3.77 15.64
C ASN A 36 13.14 -4.15 16.38
N SER A 37 13.00 -5.43 16.72
CA SER A 37 11.77 -5.93 17.35
C SER A 37 11.51 -5.36 18.74
N ASN A 38 12.53 -5.14 19.56
CA ASN A 38 12.46 -4.51 20.90
C ASN A 38 11.15 -4.79 21.67
N GLY A 39 10.61 -6.01 21.57
CA GLY A 39 9.34 -6.40 22.19
C GLY A 39 8.08 -5.96 21.43
N LEU A 40 8.18 -5.32 20.27
CA LEU A 40 7.05 -4.98 19.41
C LEU A 40 6.52 -6.24 18.69
N ARG A 41 5.21 -6.24 18.44
CA ARG A 41 4.55 -7.31 17.69
C ARG A 41 4.86 -7.15 16.19
N ARG A 42 5.00 -8.26 15.48
CA ARG A 42 5.24 -8.23 14.04
C ARG A 42 3.94 -8.44 13.27
N ALA A 43 3.82 -7.73 12.17
CA ALA A 43 2.76 -7.83 11.18
C ALA A 43 3.34 -7.71 9.78
N ALA A 44 2.65 -8.24 8.80
CA ALA A 44 3.04 -8.09 7.40
C ALA A 44 1.85 -7.68 6.55
N VAL A 45 2.11 -6.95 5.47
CA VAL A 45 1.08 -6.50 4.54
C VAL A 45 1.46 -6.78 3.09
N ALA A 46 0.46 -7.11 2.29
CA ALA A 46 0.61 -7.36 0.86
C ALA A 46 0.21 -6.12 0.04
N CYS A 47 1.19 -5.47 -0.57
CA CYS A 47 0.99 -4.41 -1.55
C CYS A 47 0.79 -5.07 -2.92
N ILE A 48 -0.45 -5.40 -3.26
CA ILE A 48 -0.78 -6.19 -4.46
C ILE A 48 -1.05 -5.25 -5.63
N LEU A 49 -0.22 -5.36 -6.68
CA LEU A 49 -0.37 -4.66 -7.94
C LEU A 49 -1.13 -5.54 -8.93
N LEU A 50 -2.17 -4.98 -9.57
CA LEU A 50 -3.07 -5.68 -10.48
C LEU A 50 -3.68 -4.70 -11.50
N GLU A 51 -4.45 -5.19 -12.47
CA GLU A 51 -5.20 -4.33 -13.38
C GLU A 51 -6.32 -3.56 -12.67
N ALA A 52 -6.54 -2.30 -13.00
CA ALA A 52 -7.60 -1.47 -12.42
C ALA A 52 -9.01 -2.01 -12.76
N GLY A 53 -9.16 -2.70 -13.89
CA GLY A 53 -10.41 -3.34 -14.26
C GLY A 53 -11.54 -2.35 -14.44
N LEU A 54 -12.69 -2.58 -13.79
CA LEU A 54 -13.85 -1.68 -13.86
C LEU A 54 -13.70 -0.42 -13.01
N GLY A 55 -12.61 -0.29 -12.26
CA GLY A 55 -12.32 0.89 -11.45
C GLY A 55 -12.38 0.62 -9.94
N PRO A 56 -12.22 1.67 -9.14
CA PRO A 56 -12.02 1.55 -7.71
C PRO A 56 -13.30 1.30 -6.90
N ASN A 57 -14.49 1.47 -7.49
CA ASN A 57 -15.78 1.40 -6.79
C ASN A 57 -15.81 2.31 -5.54
N ILE A 58 -15.49 3.60 -5.75
CA ILE A 58 -15.46 4.63 -4.71
C ILE A 58 -16.36 5.78 -5.17
N GLU A 59 -17.25 6.24 -4.29
CA GLU A 59 -18.09 7.40 -4.57
C GLU A 59 -17.21 8.63 -4.93
N GLY A 60 -17.54 9.29 -6.03
CA GLY A 60 -16.80 10.45 -6.54
C GLY A 60 -15.55 10.11 -7.35
N MET A 61 -15.25 8.84 -7.60
CA MET A 61 -14.28 8.41 -8.61
C MET A 61 -15.01 7.80 -9.81
N GLU A 62 -14.48 8.03 -11.00
CA GLU A 62 -15.07 7.45 -12.22
C GLU A 62 -14.84 5.94 -12.29
N GLU A 63 -15.89 5.22 -12.66
CA GLU A 63 -15.79 3.81 -13.02
C GLU A 63 -15.48 3.69 -14.51
N ASN A 64 -14.70 2.69 -14.87
CA ASN A 64 -14.38 2.42 -16.26
C ASN A 64 -15.56 1.70 -16.94
N SER A 65 -16.01 2.19 -18.08
CA SER A 65 -17.05 1.53 -18.90
C SER A 65 -16.57 0.18 -19.48
N ASN A 66 -15.25 0.00 -19.59
CA ASN A 66 -14.59 -1.22 -20.05
C ASN A 66 -13.45 -1.57 -19.09
N TRP A 67 -12.94 -2.79 -19.20
CA TRP A 67 -11.79 -3.24 -18.41
C TRP A 67 -10.54 -2.40 -18.69
N SER A 68 -10.06 -1.68 -17.69
CA SER A 68 -8.84 -0.88 -17.76
C SER A 68 -7.61 -1.72 -17.47
N LEU A 69 -6.59 -1.56 -18.29
CA LEU A 69 -5.27 -2.19 -18.11
C LEU A 69 -4.31 -1.32 -17.27
N GLU A 70 -4.76 -0.18 -16.77
CA GLU A 70 -3.94 0.61 -15.85
C GLU A 70 -3.57 -0.20 -14.62
N CYS A 71 -2.34 -0.06 -14.14
CA CYS A 71 -1.90 -0.71 -12.92
C CYS A 71 -2.55 -0.04 -11.71
N ALA A 72 -3.11 -0.85 -10.85
CA ALA A 72 -3.77 -0.42 -9.62
C ALA A 72 -3.16 -1.12 -8.40
N LEU A 73 -3.31 -0.50 -7.26
CA LEU A 73 -2.99 -1.05 -5.95
C LEU A 73 -4.29 -1.56 -5.31
N LEU A 74 -4.30 -2.81 -4.85
CA LEU A 74 -5.41 -3.37 -4.12
C LEU A 74 -5.40 -2.85 -2.68
N LEU A 75 -6.49 -2.21 -2.29
CA LEU A 75 -6.75 -1.79 -0.91
C LEU A 75 -8.10 -2.31 -0.43
N THR A 76 -8.24 -2.43 0.87
CA THR A 76 -9.48 -2.86 1.54
C THR A 76 -10.02 -1.75 2.43
N ARG A 77 -11.34 -1.81 2.69
CA ARG A 77 -11.97 -1.14 3.84
C ARG A 77 -12.27 -2.19 4.90
N ARG A 78 -11.87 -1.93 6.12
CA ARG A 78 -12.19 -2.80 7.25
C ARG A 78 -13.66 -2.64 7.65
N ILE A 79 -14.30 -3.72 8.13
CA ILE A 79 -15.69 -3.64 8.59
C ILE A 79 -15.83 -2.70 9.79
N GLU A 80 -16.96 -2.01 9.90
CA GLU A 80 -17.22 -1.04 10.98
C GLU A 80 -17.37 -1.69 12.37
N GLY A 81 -17.66 -2.98 12.44
CA GLY A 81 -17.83 -3.74 13.68
C GLY A 81 -16.54 -4.16 14.40
N LEU A 82 -15.37 -3.93 13.82
CA LEU A 82 -14.10 -4.27 14.47
C LEU A 82 -13.77 -3.33 15.63
N ARG A 83 -13.20 -3.87 16.71
CA ARG A 83 -12.77 -3.09 17.88
C ARG A 83 -11.72 -2.03 17.56
N ASN A 84 -10.89 -2.29 16.55
CA ASN A 84 -9.77 -1.42 16.14
C ASN A 84 -9.87 -1.11 14.65
N HIS A 85 -9.60 0.15 14.29
CA HIS A 85 -9.46 0.58 12.89
C HIS A 85 -10.69 0.35 11.99
N ALA A 86 -11.91 0.39 12.57
CA ALA A 86 -13.17 0.25 11.84
C ALA A 86 -13.28 1.24 10.68
N GLY A 87 -13.71 0.78 9.50
CA GLY A 87 -13.90 1.61 8.30
C GLY A 87 -12.62 2.20 7.69
N GLN A 88 -11.44 1.88 8.22
CA GLN A 88 -10.18 2.42 7.71
C GLN A 88 -9.69 1.71 6.45
N TRP A 89 -8.96 2.46 5.64
CA TRP A 89 -8.19 1.93 4.52
C TRP A 89 -7.03 1.07 5.02
N ALA A 90 -6.87 -0.11 4.43
CA ALA A 90 -5.78 -1.02 4.76
C ALA A 90 -5.28 -1.77 3.53
N PHE A 91 -4.06 -2.26 3.60
CA PHE A 91 -3.61 -3.36 2.77
C PHE A 91 -4.15 -4.67 3.35
N PRO A 92 -4.34 -5.72 2.54
CA PRO A 92 -4.45 -7.07 3.07
C PRO A 92 -3.23 -7.39 3.93
N GLY A 93 -3.47 -7.87 5.15
CA GLY A 93 -2.36 -8.14 6.05
C GLY A 93 -2.75 -8.20 7.52
N GLY A 94 -1.88 -8.82 8.30
CA GLY A 94 -2.13 -9.07 9.71
C GLY A 94 -0.89 -9.42 10.51
N LYS A 95 -1.11 -9.95 11.70
CA LYS A 95 -0.06 -10.40 12.62
C LYS A 95 0.57 -11.68 12.12
N LEU A 96 1.84 -11.86 12.44
CA LEU A 96 2.49 -13.16 12.27
C LEU A 96 1.93 -14.17 13.27
N ASP A 97 1.69 -15.39 12.81
CA ASP A 97 1.24 -16.51 13.61
C ASP A 97 2.44 -17.38 14.03
N GLY A 98 2.60 -17.57 15.34
CA GLY A 98 3.64 -18.45 15.88
C GLY A 98 5.05 -18.11 15.40
N MET A 99 5.65 -19.01 14.61
CA MET A 99 7.01 -18.90 14.06
C MET A 99 7.00 -18.49 12.57
N GLU A 100 5.88 -17.99 12.07
CA GLU A 100 5.70 -17.58 10.68
C GLU A 100 6.65 -16.44 10.28
N GLU A 101 7.23 -16.54 9.10
CA GLU A 101 8.02 -15.43 8.53
C GLU A 101 7.10 -14.35 7.95
N PRO A 102 7.54 -13.08 7.93
CA PRO A 102 6.68 -11.97 7.48
C PRO A 102 6.12 -12.13 6.06
N LEU A 103 6.89 -12.70 5.15
CA LEU A 103 6.43 -12.96 3.79
C LEU A 103 5.31 -13.99 3.75
N GLU A 104 5.43 -15.05 4.55
CA GLU A 104 4.39 -16.09 4.67
C GLU A 104 3.10 -15.50 5.23
N ALA A 105 3.19 -14.64 6.25
CA ALA A 105 2.04 -13.92 6.81
C ALA A 105 1.34 -13.06 5.76
N ALA A 106 2.08 -12.27 4.96
CA ALA A 106 1.50 -11.45 3.92
C ALA A 106 0.75 -12.29 2.86
N ILE A 107 1.31 -13.43 2.47
CA ILE A 107 0.69 -14.38 1.52
C ILE A 107 -0.57 -15.00 2.12
N ARG A 108 -0.52 -15.49 3.36
CA ARG A 108 -1.66 -16.08 4.06
C ARG A 108 -2.80 -15.08 4.21
N GLU A 109 -2.52 -13.87 4.69
CA GLU A 109 -3.54 -12.83 4.90
C GLU A 109 -4.18 -12.38 3.59
N ALA A 110 -3.41 -12.29 2.48
CA ALA A 110 -3.97 -11.99 1.16
C ALA A 110 -4.99 -13.05 0.73
N ARG A 111 -4.73 -14.32 1.02
CA ARG A 111 -5.69 -15.40 0.75
C ARG A 111 -6.91 -15.31 1.66
N GLU A 112 -6.72 -15.08 2.97
CA GLU A 112 -7.78 -15.08 3.98
C GLU A 112 -8.69 -13.86 3.85
N GLU A 113 -8.15 -12.66 3.69
CA GLU A 113 -8.92 -11.41 3.65
C GLU A 113 -9.55 -11.10 2.29
N VAL A 114 -8.83 -11.41 1.19
CA VAL A 114 -9.25 -10.99 -0.16
C VAL A 114 -9.29 -12.12 -1.20
N GLY A 115 -9.11 -13.39 -0.78
CA GLY A 115 -9.21 -14.55 -1.65
C GLY A 115 -8.14 -14.61 -2.74
N VAL A 116 -6.99 -13.95 -2.54
CA VAL A 116 -5.92 -13.85 -3.53
C VAL A 116 -4.84 -14.88 -3.25
N GLU A 117 -4.67 -15.84 -4.17
CA GLU A 117 -3.62 -16.85 -4.08
C GLU A 117 -2.28 -16.24 -4.57
N LEU A 118 -1.45 -15.83 -3.62
CA LEU A 118 -0.09 -15.36 -3.87
C LEU A 118 0.92 -16.49 -3.60
N SER A 119 2.11 -16.34 -4.19
CA SER A 119 3.28 -17.17 -3.92
C SER A 119 4.55 -16.30 -4.05
N GLU A 120 5.70 -16.84 -3.71
CA GLU A 120 6.97 -16.15 -3.87
C GLU A 120 7.26 -15.73 -5.33
N SER A 121 6.70 -16.42 -6.33
CA SER A 121 6.86 -16.05 -7.74
C SER A 121 6.15 -14.74 -8.13
N HIS A 122 5.19 -14.30 -7.33
CA HIS A 122 4.51 -13.01 -7.50
C HIS A 122 5.24 -11.88 -6.78
N LEU A 123 6.19 -12.18 -5.87
CA LEU A 123 6.95 -11.17 -5.13
C LEU A 123 7.89 -10.43 -6.09
N VAL A 124 7.81 -9.10 -6.08
CA VAL A 124 8.72 -8.22 -6.85
C VAL A 124 9.68 -7.44 -5.96
N GLY A 125 9.43 -7.41 -4.65
CA GLY A 125 10.32 -6.83 -3.66
C GLY A 125 9.63 -6.46 -2.36
N ALA A 126 10.34 -5.73 -1.49
CA ALA A 126 9.84 -5.28 -0.20
C ALA A 126 10.16 -3.80 0.02
N LEU A 127 9.46 -3.18 0.96
CA LEU A 127 9.70 -1.82 1.44
C LEU A 127 10.20 -1.83 2.88
N ASP A 128 10.48 -0.66 3.44
CA ASP A 128 10.94 -0.54 4.83
C ASP A 128 9.89 -1.02 5.81
N ASP A 129 10.37 -1.61 6.90
CA ASP A 129 9.52 -1.84 8.06
C ASP A 129 8.98 -0.51 8.61
N PHE A 130 7.69 -0.46 8.89
CA PHE A 130 7.04 0.71 9.47
C PHE A 130 6.59 0.43 10.91
N VAL A 131 7.13 1.20 11.87
CA VAL A 131 6.77 1.05 13.28
C VAL A 131 5.49 1.84 13.58
N THR A 132 4.45 1.16 14.05
CA THR A 132 3.18 1.79 14.39
C THR A 132 3.12 2.21 15.86
N ARG A 133 2.38 3.29 16.14
CA ARG A 133 2.10 3.76 17.52
C ARG A 133 1.32 2.72 18.34
N SER A 134 0.57 1.84 17.70
CA SER A 134 -0.13 0.72 18.34
C SER A 134 0.77 -0.47 18.70
N GLY A 135 2.10 -0.34 18.50
CA GLY A 135 3.09 -1.32 18.94
C GLY A 135 3.30 -2.48 17.98
N PHE A 136 3.18 -2.22 16.67
CA PHE A 136 3.52 -3.19 15.63
C PHE A 136 4.68 -2.71 14.77
N ILE A 137 5.44 -3.67 14.26
CA ILE A 137 6.32 -3.51 13.10
C ILE A 137 5.58 -4.12 11.91
N MET A 138 5.27 -3.29 10.92
CA MET A 138 4.63 -3.72 9.67
C MET A 138 5.68 -3.89 8.59
N SER A 139 5.81 -5.09 8.03
CA SER A 139 6.72 -5.41 6.92
C SER A 139 5.92 -5.46 5.60
N PRO A 140 6.10 -4.47 4.69
CA PRO A 140 5.38 -4.43 3.42
C PRO A 140 6.11 -5.23 2.34
N PHE A 141 5.37 -6.09 1.63
CA PHE A 141 5.84 -6.84 0.48
C PHE A 141 5.06 -6.45 -0.77
N VAL A 142 5.75 -6.22 -1.88
CA VAL A 142 5.15 -5.80 -3.15
C VAL A 142 4.99 -7.03 -4.05
N PHE A 143 3.75 -7.29 -4.46
CA PHE A 143 3.41 -8.42 -5.31
C PHE A 143 2.86 -7.93 -6.65
N TRP A 144 3.21 -8.63 -7.71
CA TRP A 144 2.62 -8.47 -9.03
C TRP A 144 1.68 -9.63 -9.30
N ALA A 145 0.39 -9.35 -9.27
CA ALA A 145 -0.64 -10.38 -9.38
C ALA A 145 -0.83 -10.88 -10.82
N ASP A 146 -1.48 -12.03 -10.96
CA ASP A 146 -1.86 -12.54 -12.26
C ASP A 146 -3.07 -11.78 -12.84
N LYS A 147 -3.14 -11.65 -14.17
CA LYS A 147 -4.23 -10.95 -14.87
C LYS A 147 -5.62 -11.52 -14.62
N SER A 148 -5.71 -12.81 -14.30
CA SER A 148 -6.98 -13.52 -14.07
C SER A 148 -7.53 -13.32 -12.65
N LEU A 149 -6.82 -12.61 -11.79
CA LEU A 149 -7.13 -12.50 -10.38
C LEU A 149 -8.45 -11.77 -10.13
N GLN A 150 -9.36 -12.40 -9.39
CA GLN A 150 -10.64 -11.83 -8.97
C GLN A 150 -10.73 -11.83 -7.44
N PRO A 151 -10.34 -10.73 -6.78
CA PRO A 151 -10.40 -10.64 -5.33
C PRO A 151 -11.83 -10.76 -4.80
N VAL A 152 -12.01 -11.50 -3.71
CA VAL A 152 -13.29 -11.70 -3.03
C VAL A 152 -13.11 -11.35 -1.55
N PRO A 153 -13.88 -10.39 -1.00
CA PRO A 153 -13.72 -10.00 0.38
C PRO A 153 -14.18 -11.08 1.36
N ALA A 154 -13.42 -11.31 2.44
CA ALA A 154 -13.86 -12.10 3.57
C ALA A 154 -14.83 -11.26 4.42
N PRO A 155 -16.13 -11.61 4.52
CA PRO A 155 -17.13 -10.72 5.13
C PRO A 155 -16.95 -10.49 6.63
N SER A 156 -16.11 -11.30 7.29
CA SER A 156 -15.78 -11.16 8.72
C SER A 156 -14.83 -10.01 9.01
N GLU A 157 -14.03 -9.56 8.03
CA GLU A 157 -12.97 -8.58 8.25
C GLU A 157 -12.96 -7.45 7.22
N VAL A 158 -13.36 -7.72 5.99
CA VAL A 158 -13.28 -6.81 4.84
C VAL A 158 -14.67 -6.39 4.39
N ALA A 159 -14.95 -5.09 4.50
CA ALA A 159 -16.22 -4.50 4.04
C ALA A 159 -16.24 -4.36 2.51
N SER A 160 -15.12 -3.97 1.91
CA SER A 160 -14.99 -3.79 0.46
C SER A 160 -13.55 -3.88 0.01
N ILE A 161 -13.36 -4.22 -1.27
CA ILE A 161 -12.08 -4.26 -1.96
C ILE A 161 -12.10 -3.21 -3.06
N HIS A 162 -10.98 -2.51 -3.20
CA HIS A 162 -10.83 -1.40 -4.14
C HIS A 162 -9.55 -1.55 -4.96
N ARG A 163 -9.65 -1.38 -6.27
CA ARG A 163 -8.52 -1.36 -7.21
C ARG A 163 -8.19 0.10 -7.51
N ILE A 164 -7.33 0.70 -6.70
CA ILE A 164 -6.99 2.13 -6.83
C ILE A 164 -5.92 2.30 -7.91
N PRO A 165 -6.20 2.97 -9.04
CA PRO A 165 -5.20 3.24 -10.07
C PRO A 165 -3.96 3.92 -9.49
N LEU A 166 -2.77 3.52 -9.93
CA LEU A 166 -1.52 4.13 -9.43
C LEU A 166 -1.43 5.62 -9.76
N SER A 167 -2.08 6.07 -10.85
CA SER A 167 -2.22 7.47 -11.22
C SER A 167 -2.87 8.31 -10.12
N GLU A 168 -3.82 7.74 -9.36
CA GLU A 168 -4.48 8.43 -8.25
C GLU A 168 -3.47 8.86 -7.18
N PHE A 169 -2.46 8.06 -6.92
CA PHE A 169 -1.40 8.40 -5.97
C PHE A 169 -0.34 9.35 -6.56
N CYS A 170 -0.39 9.61 -7.88
CA CYS A 170 0.50 10.53 -8.57
C CYS A 170 -0.10 11.94 -8.76
N ARG A 171 -1.26 12.22 -8.17
CA ARG A 171 -1.93 13.53 -8.20
C ARG A 171 -1.02 14.62 -7.64
N ASP A 172 -1.19 15.85 -8.10
CA ASP A 172 -0.43 17.02 -7.64
C ASP A 172 -0.61 17.33 -6.15
N ASP A 173 -1.76 16.93 -5.58
CA ASP A 173 -2.08 17.10 -4.15
C ASP A 173 -1.68 15.88 -3.29
N ALA A 174 -0.91 14.94 -3.82
CA ALA A 174 -0.40 13.77 -3.11
C ALA A 174 1.13 13.87 -2.90
N PRO A 175 1.64 13.70 -1.66
CA PRO A 175 0.92 13.50 -0.41
C PRO A 175 0.41 14.81 0.20
N ARG A 176 -0.61 14.71 1.06
CA ARG A 176 -1.05 15.81 1.92
C ARG A 176 -0.36 15.72 3.27
N LEU A 177 0.34 16.79 3.65
CA LEU A 177 1.05 16.87 4.94
C LEU A 177 0.32 17.80 5.90
N SER A 178 0.09 17.34 7.12
CA SER A 178 -0.49 18.15 8.20
C SER A 178 0.37 18.11 9.46
N ARG A 179 0.47 19.24 10.15
CA ARG A 179 1.17 19.31 11.44
C ARG A 179 0.20 18.95 12.56
N VAL A 180 0.71 18.23 13.56
CA VAL A 180 0.01 17.95 14.81
C VAL A 180 0.79 18.59 15.96
N SER A 181 0.08 19.06 16.98
CA SER A 181 0.71 19.77 18.12
C SER A 181 1.57 18.87 18.99
N THR A 182 1.37 17.56 18.89
CA THR A 182 2.04 16.53 19.70
C THR A 182 3.34 15.99 19.11
N SER A 183 3.71 16.41 17.88
CA SER A 183 4.93 15.93 17.20
C SER A 183 5.53 17.00 16.30
N VAL A 184 6.86 16.98 16.19
CA VAL A 184 7.61 17.79 15.20
C VAL A 184 7.48 17.21 13.79
N ASN A 185 7.16 15.91 13.68
CA ASN A 185 7.00 15.22 12.43
C ASN A 185 5.58 15.40 11.88
N PRO A 186 5.42 15.62 10.57
CA PRO A 186 4.11 15.77 9.97
C PRO A 186 3.37 14.43 9.87
N VAL A 187 2.05 14.47 9.92
CA VAL A 187 1.18 13.36 9.52
C VAL A 187 1.03 13.41 8.00
N LEU A 188 1.41 12.33 7.33
CA LEU A 188 1.24 12.17 5.90
C LEU A 188 -0.10 11.48 5.61
N ARG A 189 -0.87 12.02 4.68
CA ARG A 189 -2.08 11.39 4.13
C ARG A 189 -1.98 11.25 2.63
N MET A 190 -2.49 10.14 2.09
CA MET A 190 -2.63 9.96 0.64
C MET A 190 -4.07 10.20 0.23
N PRO A 191 -4.34 11.11 -0.72
CA PRO A 191 -5.69 11.30 -1.25
C PRO A 191 -6.15 10.05 -2.02
N VAL A 192 -7.44 9.77 -1.98
CA VAL A 192 -8.12 8.75 -2.78
C VAL A 192 -9.54 9.21 -3.06
N GLY A 193 -9.82 9.61 -4.31
CA GLY A 193 -11.05 10.30 -4.65
C GLY A 193 -11.30 11.50 -3.74
N PRO A 194 -12.50 11.61 -3.15
CA PRO A 194 -12.81 12.68 -2.19
C PRO A 194 -12.28 12.41 -0.78
N ASP A 195 -11.82 11.18 -0.49
CA ASP A 195 -11.36 10.72 0.82
C ASP A 195 -9.83 10.85 0.97
N SER A 196 -9.32 10.39 2.08
CA SER A 196 -7.88 10.41 2.36
C SER A 196 -7.48 9.24 3.26
N ILE A 197 -6.44 8.55 2.83
CA ILE A 197 -5.84 7.43 3.55
C ILE A 197 -4.91 7.98 4.63
N ALA A 198 -4.99 7.44 5.84
CA ALA A 198 -4.13 7.81 6.97
C ALA A 198 -2.94 6.84 7.13
N PRO A 199 -1.85 7.25 7.85
CA PRO A 199 -0.80 6.31 8.25
C PRO A 199 -1.34 5.22 9.20
N PRO A 200 -0.73 4.01 9.17
CA PRO A 200 0.49 3.64 8.44
C PRO A 200 0.30 3.43 6.95
N THR A 201 -0.90 3.08 6.49
CA THR A 201 -1.21 2.74 5.09
C THR A 201 -0.75 3.84 4.13
N ALA A 202 -1.03 5.11 4.42
CA ALA A 202 -0.62 6.24 3.58
C ALA A 202 0.91 6.37 3.44
N ALA A 203 1.67 6.14 4.51
CA ALA A 203 3.12 6.22 4.48
C ALA A 203 3.72 5.12 3.59
N ILE A 204 3.19 3.90 3.69
CA ILE A 204 3.61 2.77 2.86
C ILE A 204 3.24 3.03 1.38
N ILE A 205 2.04 3.56 1.07
CA ILE A 205 1.66 3.94 -0.31
C ILE A 205 2.62 5.00 -0.85
N TYR A 206 2.95 6.00 -0.04
CA TYR A 206 3.87 7.06 -0.46
C TYR A 206 5.25 6.49 -0.76
N GLN A 207 5.81 5.61 0.09
CA GLN A 207 7.07 4.95 -0.17
C GLN A 207 7.01 4.06 -1.42
N LEU A 208 5.92 3.29 -1.60
CA LEU A 208 5.68 2.49 -2.80
C LEU A 208 5.75 3.36 -4.05
N ARG A 209 5.02 4.48 -4.08
CA ARG A 209 5.06 5.41 -5.20
C ARG A 209 6.47 5.92 -5.49
N GLU A 210 7.15 6.42 -4.46
CA GLU A 210 8.48 7.00 -4.61
C GLU A 210 9.52 5.98 -5.07
N VAL A 211 9.52 4.80 -4.45
CA VAL A 211 10.48 3.75 -4.78
C VAL A 211 10.10 3.05 -6.08
N CYS A 212 8.89 2.49 -6.15
CA CYS A 212 8.51 1.63 -7.28
C CYS A 212 8.36 2.40 -8.60
N LEU A 213 7.72 3.59 -8.56
CA LEU A 213 7.44 4.34 -9.78
C LEU A 213 8.56 5.31 -10.14
N PHE A 214 9.13 6.00 -9.17
CA PHE A 214 10.09 7.08 -9.45
C PHE A 214 11.55 6.70 -9.17
N GLY A 215 11.84 5.50 -8.67
CA GLY A 215 13.20 5.05 -8.34
C GLY A 215 13.89 5.92 -7.28
N ARG A 216 13.10 6.57 -6.38
CA ARG A 216 13.62 7.43 -5.34
C ARG A 216 13.78 6.66 -4.04
N LEU A 217 14.94 6.78 -3.39
CA LEU A 217 15.23 6.10 -2.11
C LEU A 217 14.57 6.81 -0.91
N THR A 218 13.25 7.00 -0.97
CA THR A 218 12.49 7.75 0.03
C THR A 218 12.20 6.91 1.26
N ARG A 219 12.51 7.45 2.45
CA ARG A 219 12.21 6.86 3.76
C ARG A 219 10.98 7.50 4.37
N VAL A 220 10.18 6.69 5.09
CA VAL A 220 8.88 7.14 5.64
C VAL A 220 8.73 6.96 7.14
N ALA A 221 9.70 6.33 7.80
CA ALA A 221 9.66 6.03 9.24
C ALA A 221 9.49 7.28 10.14
N HIS A 222 9.83 8.47 9.63
CA HIS A 222 9.72 9.74 10.36
C HIS A 222 8.29 10.33 10.36
N PHE A 223 7.37 9.86 9.51
CA PHE A 223 6.02 10.39 9.49
C PHE A 223 5.23 10.00 10.74
N GLU A 224 4.53 11.00 11.31
CA GLU A 224 3.70 10.80 12.49
C GLU A 224 2.36 10.14 12.11
N GLN A 225 1.75 9.49 13.09
CA GLN A 225 0.45 8.85 12.96
C GLN A 225 -0.61 9.68 13.69
N PRO A 226 -1.85 9.77 13.17
CA PRO A 226 -2.91 10.51 13.85
C PRO A 226 -3.28 9.84 15.18
N GLU A 227 -3.76 10.63 16.15
CA GLU A 227 -4.06 10.16 17.53
C GLU A 227 -5.02 8.96 17.58
N PHE A 228 -5.96 8.86 16.65
CA PHE A 228 -6.86 7.72 16.58
C PHE A 228 -6.17 6.40 16.23
N ALA A 229 -5.00 6.45 15.62
CA ALA A 229 -4.18 5.26 15.29
C ALA A 229 -3.30 4.77 16.45
N TRP A 230 -3.34 5.45 17.60
CA TRP A 230 -2.53 5.11 18.79
C TRP A 230 -3.21 4.09 19.72
N ARG A 231 -4.46 3.70 19.44
CA ARG A 231 -5.29 2.83 20.30
C ARG A 231 -5.46 1.43 19.72
#